data_3c3c3dacafe8c46267b7c152ef32d078
#
_entry.id   3c3c3dacafe8c46267b7c152ef32d078
#
_cell.length_a   1.000
_cell.length_b   1.000
_cell.length_c   1.000
_cell.angle_alpha   90.00
_cell.angle_beta   90.00
_cell.angle_gamma   90.00
#
_symmetry.space_group_name_H-M   'P 1'
#
loop_
_entity.id
_entity.type
_entity.pdbx_description
1 polymer ?
#
loop_
_entity_poly.entity_id
_entity_poly.type
_entity_poly.pdbx_seq_one_letter_code
_entity_poly.pdbx_strand_id
1 'polypeptide(L)'
;MNTEEYLSYDATGLARLIARKEATPEDLLEAALARMAEVNPAINAVIVDARDHARRAIAEGLPDGPFKGVPFLLKDITIHMKGIASSAGSRLL
;
A
#
# COMPACT_ATOMS: atom_id res chain seq x y z
N MET A 1 -0.21 -4.50 14.52
CA MET A 1 0.51 -3.20 14.44
C MET A 1 -0.50 -2.08 14.43
N ASN A 2 -0.32 -1.08 15.27
CA ASN A 2 -1.20 0.09 15.28
C ASN A 2 -0.64 1.20 14.38
N THR A 3 -1.44 2.27 14.18
CA THR A 3 -1.06 3.37 13.31
C THR A 3 0.21 4.07 13.76
N GLU A 4 0.39 4.29 15.06
CA GLU A 4 1.59 4.95 15.59
C GLU A 4 2.85 4.14 15.28
N GLU A 5 2.81 2.84 15.52
CA GLU A 5 3.93 1.95 15.19
C GLU A 5 4.23 1.99 13.70
N TYR A 6 3.20 1.89 12.85
CA TYR A 6 3.37 1.91 11.40
C TYR A 6 4.04 3.21 10.95
N LEU A 7 3.60 4.36 11.45
CA LEU A 7 4.13 5.67 11.07
C LEU A 7 5.53 5.94 11.61
N SER A 8 5.98 5.18 12.62
CA SER A 8 7.32 5.36 13.19
C SER A 8 8.43 4.78 12.33
N TYR A 9 8.10 3.99 11.31
CA TYR A 9 9.07 3.36 10.41
C TYR A 9 9.02 3.99 9.02
N ASP A 10 10.19 4.02 8.35
CA ASP A 10 10.25 4.25 6.91
C ASP A 10 10.10 2.91 6.18
N ALA A 11 10.11 2.95 4.83
CA ALA A 11 9.95 1.74 4.03
C ALA A 11 11.04 0.70 4.30
N THR A 12 12.27 1.13 4.51
CA THR A 12 13.39 0.24 4.84
C THR A 12 13.16 -0.44 6.19
N GLY A 13 12.69 0.32 7.19
CA GLY A 13 12.38 -0.22 8.51
C GLY A 13 11.25 -1.22 8.47
N LEU A 14 10.18 -0.94 7.73
CA LEU A 14 9.06 -1.87 7.54
C LEU A 14 9.51 -3.15 6.84
N ALA A 15 10.35 -3.05 5.81
CA ALA A 15 10.89 -4.21 5.13
C ALA A 15 11.72 -5.10 6.06
N ARG A 16 12.48 -4.50 6.98
CA ARG A 16 13.23 -5.25 7.99
C ARG A 16 12.34 -6.02 8.95
N LEU A 17 11.23 -5.42 9.37
CA LEU A 17 10.27 -6.11 10.24
C LEU A 17 9.73 -7.38 9.57
N ILE A 18 9.43 -7.30 8.28
CA ILE A 18 8.96 -8.45 7.50
C ILE A 18 10.07 -9.51 7.38
N ALA A 19 11.29 -9.09 7.04
CA ALA A 19 12.42 -10.01 6.89
C ALA A 19 12.76 -10.74 8.19
N ARG A 20 12.59 -10.08 9.33
CA ARG A 20 12.80 -10.66 10.66
C ARG A 20 11.60 -11.42 11.20
N LYS A 21 10.51 -11.48 10.44
CA LYS A 21 9.24 -12.10 10.84
C LYS A 21 8.61 -11.48 12.10
N GLU A 22 8.91 -10.20 12.33
CA GLU A 22 8.30 -9.41 13.40
C GLU A 22 6.96 -8.79 12.98
N ALA A 23 6.72 -8.70 11.67
CA ALA A 23 5.46 -8.28 11.09
C ALA A 23 5.22 -9.04 9.78
N THR A 24 3.96 -9.13 9.36
CA THR A 24 3.58 -9.76 8.09
C THR A 24 3.17 -8.71 7.07
N PRO A 25 3.21 -9.02 5.75
CA PRO A 25 2.65 -8.10 4.74
C PRO A 25 1.21 -7.73 5.01
N GLU A 26 0.40 -8.65 5.53
CA GLU A 26 -1.00 -8.39 5.91
C GLU A 26 -1.09 -7.36 7.03
N ASP A 27 -0.23 -7.44 8.04
CA ASP A 27 -0.18 -6.47 9.14
C ASP A 27 0.08 -5.06 8.61
N LEU A 28 1.04 -4.92 7.68
CA LEU A 28 1.38 -3.63 7.10
C LEU A 28 0.26 -3.11 6.20
N LEU A 29 -0.37 -3.98 5.43
CA LEU A 29 -1.50 -3.59 4.58
C LEU A 29 -2.66 -3.06 5.43
N GLU A 30 -3.03 -3.77 6.50
CA GLU A 30 -4.12 -3.33 7.38
C GLU A 30 -3.79 -2.01 8.07
N ALA A 31 -2.54 -1.81 8.51
CA ALA A 31 -2.11 -0.54 9.08
C ALA A 31 -2.19 0.62 8.07
N ALA A 32 -1.76 0.37 6.83
CA ALA A 32 -1.84 1.36 5.76
C ALA A 32 -3.30 1.71 5.43
N LEU A 33 -4.18 0.71 5.35
CA LEU A 33 -5.61 0.93 5.10
C LEU A 33 -6.28 1.72 6.22
N ALA A 34 -5.93 1.45 7.47
CA ALA A 34 -6.45 2.20 8.61
C ALA A 34 -6.04 3.66 8.52
N ARG A 35 -4.78 3.94 8.19
CA ARG A 35 -4.30 5.32 8.04
C ARG A 35 -4.97 6.02 6.86
N MET A 36 -5.15 5.32 5.74
CA MET A 36 -5.86 5.84 4.58
C MET A 36 -7.29 6.25 4.96
N ALA A 37 -8.00 5.42 5.72
CA ALA A 37 -9.35 5.72 6.17
C ALA A 37 -9.41 6.98 7.05
N GLU A 38 -8.37 7.24 7.84
CA GLU A 38 -8.29 8.44 8.68
C GLU A 38 -8.08 9.72 7.89
N VAL A 39 -7.20 9.70 6.88
CA VAL A 39 -6.71 10.94 6.24
C VAL A 39 -7.28 11.20 4.86
N ASN A 40 -7.64 10.17 4.09
CA ASN A 40 -8.09 10.33 2.71
C ASN A 40 -9.36 11.18 2.56
N PRO A 41 -10.36 11.09 3.46
CA PRO A 41 -11.54 11.96 3.37
C PRO A 41 -11.21 13.46 3.33
N ALA A 42 -10.11 13.86 3.98
CA ALA A 42 -9.69 15.28 4.01
C ALA A 42 -8.91 15.70 2.77
N ILE A 43 -8.12 14.81 2.18
CA ILE A 43 -7.18 15.16 1.09
C ILE A 43 -7.50 14.49 -0.24
N ASN A 44 -8.29 13.42 -0.23
CA ASN A 44 -8.69 12.66 -1.42
C ASN A 44 -7.50 12.27 -2.33
N ALA A 45 -6.40 11.89 -1.71
CA ALA A 45 -5.19 11.51 -2.45
C ALA A 45 -5.28 10.12 -3.06
N VAL A 46 -5.96 9.18 -2.40
CA VAL A 46 -6.17 7.83 -2.89
C VAL A 46 -7.51 7.78 -3.61
N ILE A 47 -7.48 7.72 -4.94
CA ILE A 47 -8.68 7.77 -5.79
C ILE A 47 -9.15 6.40 -6.25
N VAL A 48 -8.28 5.40 -6.25
CA VAL A 48 -8.62 4.01 -6.55
C VAL A 48 -8.09 3.13 -5.42
N ASP A 49 -8.98 2.36 -4.80
CA ASP A 49 -8.63 1.45 -3.72
C ASP A 49 -8.38 0.05 -4.29
N ALA A 50 -7.12 -0.37 -4.31
CA ALA A 50 -6.69 -1.65 -4.85
C ALA A 50 -6.45 -2.70 -3.76
N ARG A 51 -7.14 -2.61 -2.60
CA ARG A 51 -6.91 -3.52 -1.48
C ARG A 51 -7.13 -4.99 -1.82
N ASP A 52 -8.12 -5.30 -2.63
CA ASP A 52 -8.40 -6.68 -3.02
C ASP A 52 -7.29 -7.24 -3.89
N HIS A 53 -6.75 -6.41 -4.79
CA HIS A 53 -5.59 -6.77 -5.59
C HIS A 53 -4.36 -7.02 -4.70
N ALA A 54 -4.14 -6.15 -3.72
CA ALA A 54 -3.03 -6.30 -2.77
C ALA A 54 -3.16 -7.58 -1.94
N ARG A 55 -4.36 -7.87 -1.43
CA ARG A 55 -4.60 -9.10 -0.66
C ARG A 55 -4.35 -10.35 -1.49
N ARG A 56 -4.78 -10.35 -2.75
CA ARG A 56 -4.51 -11.47 -3.66
C ARG A 56 -3.03 -11.64 -3.94
N ALA A 57 -2.31 -10.55 -4.17
CA ALA A 57 -0.87 -10.58 -4.40
C ALA A 57 -0.12 -11.19 -3.21
N ILE A 58 -0.51 -10.83 -1.99
CA ILE A 58 0.09 -11.40 -0.78
C ILE A 58 -0.21 -12.89 -0.69
N ALA A 59 -1.46 -13.30 -0.95
CA ALA A 59 -1.87 -14.70 -0.88
C ALA A 59 -1.18 -15.57 -1.93
N GLU A 60 -0.92 -15.03 -3.12
CA GLU A 60 -0.25 -15.74 -4.21
C GLU A 60 1.27 -15.79 -4.04
N GLY A 61 1.83 -14.99 -3.15
CA GLY A 61 3.26 -14.87 -2.92
C GLY A 61 3.86 -13.66 -3.62
N LEU A 62 4.58 -12.86 -2.85
CA LEU A 62 5.22 -11.65 -3.35
C LEU A 62 6.61 -11.97 -3.89
N PRO A 63 7.06 -11.28 -4.96
CA PRO A 63 8.43 -11.45 -5.45
C PRO A 63 9.43 -10.93 -4.43
N ASP A 64 10.64 -11.51 -4.44
CA ASP A 64 11.72 -11.03 -3.58
C ASP A 64 12.20 -9.66 -4.01
N GLY A 65 12.62 -8.86 -3.06
CA GLY A 65 13.13 -7.52 -3.29
C GLY A 65 13.34 -6.79 -1.98
N PRO A 66 13.99 -5.60 -2.02
CA PRO A 66 14.32 -4.86 -0.79
C PRO A 66 13.09 -4.36 -0.02
N PHE A 67 11.95 -4.21 -0.68
CA PHE A 67 10.72 -3.71 -0.07
C PHE A 67 9.57 -4.73 -0.14
N LYS A 68 9.89 -6.02 -0.18
CA LYS A 68 8.88 -7.08 -0.22
C LYS A 68 7.88 -6.94 0.93
N GLY A 69 6.61 -6.81 0.58
CA GLY A 69 5.51 -6.74 1.56
C GLY A 69 5.21 -5.35 2.09
N VAL A 70 5.95 -4.31 1.69
CA VAL A 70 5.70 -2.93 2.12
C VAL A 70 4.63 -2.30 1.23
N PRO A 71 3.53 -1.73 1.80
CA PRO A 71 2.52 -1.04 1.02
C PRO A 71 3.07 0.22 0.36
N PHE A 72 2.61 0.52 -0.86
CA PHE A 72 2.94 1.78 -1.52
C PHE A 72 1.81 2.21 -2.47
N LEU A 73 1.90 3.45 -2.95
CA LEU A 73 0.92 4.02 -3.85
C LEU A 73 1.52 4.26 -5.24
N LEU A 74 0.75 3.97 -6.27
CA LEU A 74 1.11 4.30 -7.65
C LEU A 74 0.51 5.65 -8.01
N LYS A 75 1.29 6.46 -8.73
CA LYS A 75 0.83 7.76 -9.20
C LYS A 75 0.01 7.58 -10.48
N ASP A 76 -1.19 8.16 -10.49
CA ASP A 76 -2.16 7.96 -11.56
C ASP A 76 -1.74 8.56 -12.92
N ILE A 77 -0.82 9.54 -12.92
CA ILE A 77 -0.42 10.25 -14.14
C ILE A 77 0.56 9.44 -14.99
N THR A 78 1.52 8.75 -14.36
CA THR A 78 2.67 8.18 -15.07
C THR A 78 2.82 6.67 -14.95
N ILE A 79 2.22 6.06 -13.95
CA ILE A 79 2.35 4.63 -13.68
C ILE A 79 0.97 3.99 -13.71
N HIS A 80 0.84 2.92 -14.47
CA HIS A 80 -0.42 2.19 -14.63
C HIS A 80 -0.28 0.78 -14.11
N MET A 81 -1.35 0.26 -13.52
CA MET A 81 -1.43 -1.12 -13.06
C MET A 81 -2.50 -1.85 -13.87
N LYS A 82 -2.16 -3.06 -14.33
CA LYS A 82 -3.10 -3.89 -15.10
C LYS A 82 -4.37 -4.16 -14.28
N GLY A 83 -5.52 -3.92 -14.89
CA GLY A 83 -6.82 -4.15 -14.27
C GLY A 83 -7.31 -3.05 -13.34
N ILE A 84 -6.57 -1.96 -13.23
CA ILE A 84 -6.93 -0.81 -12.39
C ILE A 84 -7.16 0.42 -13.28
N ALA A 85 -8.24 1.15 -13.01
CA ALA A 85 -8.56 2.38 -13.75
C ALA A 85 -7.48 3.44 -13.56
N SER A 86 -7.16 4.16 -14.64
CA SER A 86 -6.23 5.29 -14.61
C SER A 86 -6.90 6.47 -15.31
N SER A 87 -7.04 7.58 -14.61
CA SER A 87 -7.74 8.77 -15.11
C SER A 87 -6.84 10.01 -15.22
N ALA A 88 -5.59 9.92 -14.78
CA ALA A 88 -4.64 11.03 -14.73
C ALA A 88 -5.20 12.27 -14.01
N GLY A 89 -6.11 12.05 -13.04
CA GLY A 89 -6.74 13.13 -12.28
C GLY A 89 -7.79 13.90 -13.07
N SER A 90 -8.19 13.41 -14.25
CA SER A 90 -9.15 14.10 -15.12
C SER A 90 -10.43 13.30 -15.29
N ARG A 91 -11.59 13.99 -15.23
CA ARG A 91 -12.90 13.37 -15.50
C ARG A 91 -13.11 13.09 -16.98
N LEU A 92 -12.23 13.60 -17.85
CA LEU A 92 -12.32 13.39 -19.30
C LEU A 92 -11.64 12.11 -19.77
N LEU A 93 -10.88 11.46 -18.90
CA LEU A 93 -10.14 10.22 -19.23
C LEU A 93 -10.79 8.97 -18.67
#